data_725f6b1dfe03e0e715c96cecb9959a03
#
_entry.id   725f6b1dfe03e0e715c96cecb9959a03
#
_cell.length_a   1.000
_cell.length_b   1.000
_cell.length_c   1.000
_cell.angle_alpha   90.00
_cell.angle_beta   90.00
_cell.angle_gamma   90.00
#
_symmetry.space_group_name_H-M   'P 1'
#
loop_
_entity.id
_entity.type
_entity.pdbx_description
1 polymer ?
#
loop_
_entity_poly.entity_id
_entity_poly.type
_entity_poly.pdbx_seq_one_letter_code
_entity_poly.pdbx_strand_id
1 'polypeptide(L)'
;MIGEDNILTLTYHDFTTSWCMKINLYEVFCGIEYRELPDYEPDPDEVKITRWQRVKKILQLIKKHHLDKELSEFKSWVENQRAEDDNLRAKYKAGSDGYKSLTKRVTLYNRAIREAEK
;
A
#
# COMPACT_ATOMS: atom_id res chain seq x y z
N MET A 1 5.94 -15.45 1.58
CA MET A 1 6.39 -14.27 2.36
C MET A 1 6.92 -13.20 1.42
N ILE A 2 6.56 -11.95 1.66
CA ILE A 2 7.04 -10.84 0.83
C ILE A 2 8.52 -10.59 1.12
N GLY A 3 9.35 -10.57 0.08
CA GLY A 3 10.79 -10.40 0.19
C GLY A 3 11.23 -8.94 0.33
N GLU A 4 12.54 -8.70 0.29
CA GLU A 4 13.15 -7.37 0.40
C GLU A 4 12.76 -6.43 -0.74
N ASP A 5 12.34 -6.96 -1.88
CA ASP A 5 11.85 -6.19 -3.02
C ASP A 5 10.45 -5.60 -2.80
N ASN A 6 9.77 -5.98 -1.71
CA ASN A 6 8.42 -5.53 -1.34
C ASN A 6 7.35 -5.91 -2.37
N ILE A 7 7.57 -6.96 -3.13
CA ILE A 7 6.64 -7.42 -4.15
C ILE A 7 5.65 -8.43 -3.58
N LEU A 8 4.37 -8.09 -3.68
CA LEU A 8 3.27 -9.02 -3.43
C LEU A 8 2.82 -9.59 -4.78
N THR A 9 2.85 -10.90 -4.90
CA THR A 9 2.41 -11.57 -6.14
C THR A 9 1.02 -12.17 -5.92
N LEU A 10 0.06 -11.73 -6.73
CA LEU A 10 -1.29 -12.28 -6.75
C LEU A 10 -1.43 -13.16 -7.98
N THR A 11 -1.72 -14.44 -7.76
CA THR A 11 -2.00 -15.39 -8.83
C THR A 11 -3.39 -15.97 -8.61
N TYR A 12 -4.25 -15.80 -9.59
CA TYR A 12 -5.61 -16.34 -9.51
C TYR A 12 -6.07 -16.83 -10.87
N HIS A 13 -7.03 -17.75 -10.85
CA HIS A 13 -7.58 -18.37 -12.04
C HIS A 13 -9.02 -17.92 -12.23
N ASP A 14 -9.34 -17.49 -13.44
CA ASP A 14 -10.70 -17.31 -13.91
C ASP A 14 -11.06 -18.48 -14.83
N PHE A 15 -12.32 -18.60 -15.25
CA PHE A 15 -12.84 -19.76 -15.98
C PHE A 15 -11.97 -20.22 -17.16
N THR A 16 -11.30 -19.31 -17.85
CA THR A 16 -10.52 -19.62 -19.05
C THR A 16 -9.10 -19.08 -18.99
N THR A 17 -8.74 -18.24 -18.00
CA THR A 17 -7.45 -17.57 -17.96
C THR A 17 -6.86 -17.60 -16.56
N SER A 18 -5.52 -17.61 -16.51
CA SER A 18 -4.75 -17.43 -15.29
C SER A 18 -4.19 -16.01 -15.26
N TRP A 19 -4.31 -15.35 -14.13
CA TRP A 19 -3.81 -14.00 -13.93
C TRP A 19 -2.68 -14.00 -12.93
N CYS A 20 -1.63 -13.26 -13.25
CA CYS A 20 -0.52 -13.01 -12.33
C CYS A 20 -0.27 -11.50 -12.29
N MET A 21 -0.34 -10.93 -11.08
CA MET A 21 -0.12 -9.51 -10.86
C MET A 21 0.96 -9.35 -9.80
N LYS A 22 1.97 -8.53 -10.08
CA LYS A 22 3.01 -8.18 -9.12
C LYS A 22 2.81 -6.75 -8.67
N ILE A 23 2.75 -6.55 -7.36
CA ILE A 23 2.47 -5.25 -6.76
C ILE A 23 3.63 -4.89 -5.84
N ASN A 24 4.27 -3.75 -6.10
CA ASN A 24 5.26 -3.21 -5.18
C ASN A 24 4.53 -2.44 -4.08
N LEU A 25 4.44 -3.03 -2.89
CA LEU A 25 3.73 -2.44 -1.76
C LEU A 25 4.40 -1.16 -1.24
N TYR A 26 5.73 -1.09 -1.32
CA TYR A 26 6.43 0.13 -0.92
C TYR A 26 6.00 1.32 -1.79
N GLU A 27 5.90 1.13 -3.11
CA GLU A 27 5.41 2.18 -4.01
C GLU A 27 3.97 2.57 -3.71
N VAL A 28 3.12 1.60 -3.37
CA VAL A 28 1.71 1.86 -3.06
C VAL A 28 1.57 2.73 -1.81
N PHE A 29 2.31 2.41 -0.75
CA PHE A 29 2.19 3.11 0.53
C PHE A 29 3.11 4.32 0.68
N CYS A 30 4.30 4.27 0.10
CA CYS A 30 5.37 5.24 0.35
C CYS A 30 5.89 5.92 -0.91
N GLY A 31 5.40 5.54 -2.09
CA GLY A 31 5.83 6.13 -3.35
C GLY A 31 5.42 7.59 -3.49
N ILE A 32 6.12 8.32 -4.35
CA ILE A 32 5.81 9.72 -4.64
C ILE A 32 4.50 9.78 -5.45
N GLU A 33 3.54 10.55 -4.98
CA GLU A 33 2.37 10.88 -5.77
C GLU A 33 2.77 11.88 -6.86
N TYR A 34 2.32 11.66 -8.09
CA TYR A 34 2.69 12.50 -9.23
C TYR A 34 2.43 13.99 -8.99
N ARG A 35 1.37 14.32 -8.27
CA ARG A 35 1.04 15.72 -7.92
C ARG A 35 2.08 16.39 -7.03
N GLU A 36 2.98 15.63 -6.40
CA GLU A 36 4.06 16.15 -5.56
C GLU A 36 5.31 16.50 -6.37
N LEU A 37 5.34 16.14 -7.65
CA LEU A 37 6.45 16.46 -8.54
C LEU A 37 6.31 17.91 -9.05
N PRO A 38 7.37 18.76 -8.93
CA PRO A 38 7.26 20.18 -9.26
C PRO A 38 6.95 20.46 -10.71
N ASP A 39 7.36 19.62 -11.65
CA ASP A 39 7.18 19.81 -13.09
C ASP A 39 6.03 18.97 -13.68
N TYR A 40 5.22 18.36 -12.80
CA TYR A 40 4.13 17.50 -13.26
C TYR A 40 2.90 18.35 -13.64
N GLU A 41 2.50 18.23 -14.91
CA GLU A 41 1.22 18.77 -15.40
C GLU A 41 0.25 17.62 -15.56
N PRO A 42 -0.82 17.56 -14.74
CA PRO A 42 -1.78 16.45 -14.86
C PRO A 42 -2.53 16.53 -16.18
N ASP A 43 -2.64 15.37 -16.86
CA ASP A 43 -3.52 15.21 -18.00
C ASP A 43 -4.97 15.40 -17.50
N PRO A 44 -5.77 16.29 -18.12
CA PRO A 44 -7.15 16.51 -17.67
C PRO A 44 -8.04 15.25 -17.76
N ASP A 45 -7.67 14.30 -18.59
CA ASP A 45 -8.39 13.01 -18.72
C ASP A 45 -7.86 11.93 -17.76
N GLU A 46 -6.80 12.22 -17.00
CA GLU A 46 -6.23 11.27 -16.07
C GLU A 46 -7.10 11.10 -14.82
N VAL A 47 -7.46 9.85 -14.51
CA VAL A 47 -8.17 9.52 -13.28
C VAL A 47 -7.17 9.50 -12.13
N LYS A 48 -7.29 10.47 -11.23
CA LYS A 48 -6.44 10.54 -10.04
C LYS A 48 -6.85 9.45 -9.05
N ILE A 49 -5.99 8.45 -8.89
CA ILE A 49 -6.20 7.38 -7.94
C ILE A 49 -5.36 7.68 -6.70
N THR A 50 -6.03 7.82 -5.55
CA THR A 50 -5.35 8.04 -4.27
C THR A 50 -4.68 6.74 -3.80
N ARG A 51 -3.73 6.85 -2.86
CA ARG A 51 -3.10 5.67 -2.22
C ARG A 51 -4.13 4.76 -1.58
N TRP A 52 -5.10 5.33 -0.90
CA TRP A 52 -6.18 4.57 -0.27
C TRP A 52 -7.01 3.78 -1.29
N GLN A 53 -7.32 4.38 -2.42
CA GLN A 53 -8.06 3.70 -3.49
C GLN A 53 -7.26 2.52 -4.05
N ARG A 54 -5.94 2.67 -4.20
CA ARG A 54 -5.05 1.56 -4.62
C ARG A 54 -5.06 0.42 -3.61
N VAL A 55 -4.92 0.75 -2.33
CA VAL A 55 -4.96 -0.23 -1.25
C VAL A 55 -6.29 -0.99 -1.25
N LYS A 56 -7.39 -0.27 -1.38
CA LYS A 56 -8.73 -0.88 -1.45
C LYS A 56 -8.87 -1.83 -2.63
N LYS A 57 -8.37 -1.45 -3.81
CA LYS A 57 -8.42 -2.31 -5.00
C LYS A 57 -7.63 -3.60 -4.78
N ILE A 58 -6.45 -3.52 -4.20
CA ILE A 58 -5.62 -4.70 -3.89
C ILE A 58 -6.38 -5.63 -2.95
N LEU A 59 -6.95 -5.11 -1.88
CA LEU A 59 -7.71 -5.90 -0.91
C LEU A 59 -8.98 -6.49 -1.52
N GLN A 60 -9.66 -5.76 -2.38
CA GLN A 60 -10.84 -6.26 -3.10
C GLN A 60 -10.49 -7.46 -3.99
N LEU A 61 -9.37 -7.39 -4.72
CA LEU A 61 -8.90 -8.49 -5.55
C LEU A 61 -8.55 -9.73 -4.71
N ILE A 62 -7.83 -9.53 -3.61
CA ILE A 62 -7.45 -10.60 -2.69
C ILE A 62 -8.69 -11.31 -2.15
N LYS A 63 -9.67 -10.55 -1.70
CA LYS A 63 -10.92 -11.10 -1.13
C LYS A 63 -11.80 -11.76 -2.18
N LYS A 64 -11.92 -11.13 -3.37
CA LYS A 64 -12.72 -11.67 -4.47
C LYS A 64 -12.24 -13.05 -4.91
N HIS A 65 -10.94 -13.26 -4.95
CA HIS A 65 -10.33 -14.51 -5.41
C HIS A 65 -9.93 -15.45 -4.27
N HIS A 66 -10.30 -15.14 -3.03
CA HIS A 66 -10.04 -15.97 -1.83
C HIS A 66 -8.55 -16.29 -1.64
N LEU A 67 -7.69 -15.30 -1.82
CA LEU A 67 -6.24 -15.43 -1.69
C LEU A 67 -5.80 -15.25 -0.23
N ASP A 68 -6.15 -16.20 0.63
CA ASP A 68 -5.94 -16.10 2.07
C ASP A 68 -4.47 -15.99 2.48
N LYS A 69 -3.59 -16.71 1.77
CA LYS A 69 -2.14 -16.66 2.00
C LYS A 69 -1.61 -15.25 1.69
N GLU A 70 -2.00 -14.69 0.57
CA GLU A 70 -1.60 -13.37 0.12
C GLU A 70 -2.16 -12.28 1.04
N LEU A 71 -3.37 -12.47 1.56
CA LEU A 71 -3.95 -11.57 2.55
C LEU A 71 -3.11 -11.54 3.83
N SER A 72 -2.68 -12.70 4.30
CA SER A 72 -1.81 -12.83 5.48
C SER A 72 -0.45 -12.16 5.24
N GLU A 73 0.15 -12.37 4.07
CA GLU A 73 1.41 -11.73 3.68
C GLU A 73 1.28 -10.21 3.61
N PHE A 74 0.19 -9.72 3.03
CA PHE A 74 -0.10 -8.29 2.96
C PHE A 74 -0.20 -7.67 4.37
N LYS A 75 -0.98 -8.28 5.25
CA LYS A 75 -1.13 -7.83 6.63
C LYS A 75 0.20 -7.80 7.37
N SER A 76 0.99 -8.87 7.27
CA SER A 76 2.29 -8.96 7.93
C SER A 76 3.24 -7.87 7.44
N TRP A 77 3.28 -7.62 6.13
CA TRP A 77 4.11 -6.56 5.57
C TRP A 77 3.69 -5.17 6.11
N VAL A 78 2.39 -4.89 6.12
CA VAL A 78 1.86 -3.60 6.61
C VAL A 78 2.15 -3.41 8.09
N GLU A 79 1.98 -4.44 8.90
CA GLU A 79 2.27 -4.40 10.34
C GLU A 79 3.75 -4.14 10.62
N ASN A 80 4.64 -4.77 9.85
CA ASN A 80 6.08 -4.56 9.96
C ASN A 80 6.48 -3.13 9.58
N GLN A 81 5.94 -2.61 8.49
CA GLN A 81 6.19 -1.23 8.05
C GLN A 81 5.65 -0.22 9.06
N ARG A 82 4.49 -0.49 9.62
CA ARG A 82 3.92 0.36 10.67
C ARG A 82 4.84 0.44 11.88
N ALA A 83 5.37 -0.70 12.32
CA ALA A 83 6.31 -0.72 13.46
C ALA A 83 7.59 0.05 13.15
N GLU A 84 8.16 -0.12 11.96
CA GLU A 84 9.36 0.60 11.54
C GLU A 84 9.12 2.10 11.46
N ASP A 85 8.02 2.53 10.86
CA ASP A 85 7.69 3.93 10.70
C ASP A 85 7.32 4.59 12.04
N ASP A 86 6.68 3.86 12.96
CA ASP A 86 6.44 4.33 14.32
C ASP A 86 7.75 4.58 15.07
N ASN A 87 8.70 3.67 14.97
CA ASN A 87 10.02 3.82 15.59
C ASN A 87 10.81 5.00 14.99
N LEU A 88 10.74 5.15 13.67
CA LEU A 88 11.37 6.27 12.97
C LEU A 88 10.72 7.59 13.35
N ARG A 89 9.39 7.62 13.44
CA ARG A 89 8.62 8.82 13.81
C ARG A 89 9.01 9.31 15.21
N ALA A 90 9.27 8.41 16.15
CA ALA A 90 9.68 8.76 17.50
C ALA A 90 11.03 9.51 17.55
N LYS A 91 11.84 9.42 16.50
CA LYS A 91 13.13 10.12 16.39
C LYS A 91 12.98 11.55 15.88
N TYR A 92 11.83 11.90 15.33
CA TYR A 92 11.57 13.25 14.82
C TYR A 92 10.88 14.11 15.88
N LYS A 93 11.12 15.40 15.79
CA LYS A 93 10.43 16.36 16.66
C LYS A 93 8.95 16.43 16.27
N ALA A 94 8.06 16.42 17.25
CA ALA A 94 6.63 16.57 17.04
C ALA A 94 6.34 17.87 16.28
N GLY A 95 5.52 17.78 15.21
CA GLY A 95 5.18 18.92 14.37
C GLY A 95 6.16 19.20 13.24
N SER A 96 7.30 18.51 13.16
CA SER A 96 8.21 18.61 12.02
C SER A 96 7.60 17.98 10.76
N ASP A 97 8.10 18.33 9.57
CA ASP A 97 7.62 17.78 8.30
C ASP A 97 7.82 16.27 8.23
N GLY A 98 8.96 15.77 8.71
CA GLY A 98 9.22 14.33 8.79
C GLY A 98 8.24 13.60 9.69
N TYR A 99 7.93 14.16 10.84
CA TYR A 99 6.96 13.62 11.77
C TYR A 99 5.56 13.53 11.14
N LYS A 100 5.12 14.63 10.49
CA LYS A 100 3.81 14.68 9.82
C LYS A 100 3.70 13.67 8.68
N SER A 101 4.75 13.54 7.88
CA SER A 101 4.78 12.59 6.77
C SER A 101 4.65 11.13 7.25
N LEU A 102 5.41 10.78 8.30
CA LEU A 102 5.34 9.44 8.89
C LEU A 102 4.00 9.19 9.56
N THR A 103 3.38 10.20 10.17
CA THR A 103 2.04 10.08 10.74
C THR A 103 1.00 9.74 9.67
N LYS A 104 1.09 10.35 8.50
CA LYS A 104 0.20 10.03 7.37
C LYS A 104 0.38 8.58 6.93
N ARG A 105 1.62 8.09 6.84
CA ARG A 105 1.91 6.70 6.47
C ARG A 105 1.32 5.72 7.49
N VAL A 106 1.57 5.97 8.78
CA VAL A 106 1.05 5.11 9.86
C VAL A 106 -0.47 5.08 9.84
N THR A 107 -1.12 6.20 9.60
CA THR A 107 -2.58 6.28 9.47
C THR A 107 -3.08 5.39 8.31
N LEU A 108 -2.39 5.43 7.17
CA LEU A 108 -2.73 4.59 6.02
C LEU A 108 -2.54 3.10 6.33
N TYR A 109 -1.45 2.73 6.99
CA TYR A 109 -1.23 1.35 7.42
C TYR A 109 -2.35 0.85 8.34
N ASN A 110 -2.75 1.66 9.30
CA ASN A 110 -3.84 1.31 10.23
C ASN A 110 -5.18 1.11 9.49
N ARG A 111 -5.48 1.95 8.53
CA ARG A 111 -6.67 1.78 7.67
C ARG A 111 -6.61 0.49 6.86
N ALA A 112 -5.45 0.19 6.28
CA ALA A 112 -5.24 -1.01 5.48
C ALA A 112 -5.44 -2.28 6.31
N ILE A 113 -4.90 -2.32 7.52
CA ILE A 113 -5.06 -3.44 8.44
C ILE A 113 -6.54 -3.65 8.79
N ARG A 114 -7.25 -2.60 9.13
CA ARG A 114 -8.68 -2.68 9.46
C ARG A 114 -9.50 -3.18 8.27
N GLU A 115 -9.21 -2.68 7.07
CA GLU A 115 -9.91 -3.13 5.86
C GLU A 115 -9.62 -4.59 5.55
N ALA A 116 -8.37 -5.05 5.77
CA ALA A 116 -7.99 -6.43 5.57
C ALA A 116 -8.70 -7.41 6.53
N GLU A 117 -9.04 -6.93 7.73
CA GLU A 117 -9.71 -7.73 8.77
C GLU A 117 -11.23 -7.81 8.62
N LYS A 118 -11.82 -7.03 7.75
CA LYS A 118 -13.28 -7.05 7.53
C LYS A 118 -13.80 -8.32 6.86
#